data_32479c87ba9cb5d6425179439d6a781a
#
_entry.id   32479c87ba9cb5d6425179439d6a781a
#
_cell.length_a   1.000
_cell.length_b   1.000
_cell.length_c   1.000
_cell.angle_alpha   90.00
_cell.angle_beta   90.00
_cell.angle_gamma   90.00
#
_symmetry.space_group_name_H-M   'P 1'
#
loop_
_entity.id
_entity.type
_entity.pdbx_description
1 polymer ?
#
loop_
_entity_poly.entity_id
_entity_poly.type
_entity_poly.pdbx_seq_one_letter_code
_entity_poly.pdbx_strand_id
1 'polypeptide(L)'
;MSALSGWTNGVASSGVFCKAPGVTWPAGTSGIPTNWTTCEIEDTNTLALAFQTDGTIKIAKVSSSTDFQPNISMSVNSTSDWQTFGSERSFGTTYNFTAGTVLYFKGNNPNGLNKTNADYIQFATTGTIAAFGSIMSLIDDGAGTTTTIPNERCFAELFRNTTITRAPKLPATTLTRYCYLNMFRSCTSLTVAPNLPAETLAPNCYQSMFNGCTQLVSVNLPATTLASACYNQTFVGCTSLTSVSLPAETLVDSCYNGMF
;
A
#
# COMPACT_ATOMS: atom_id res chain seq x y z
N MET A 1 4.75 -12.25 -33.59
CA MET A 1 4.44 -13.26 -32.57
C MET A 1 3.48 -12.64 -31.59
N SER A 2 2.25 -13.16 -31.50
CA SER A 2 1.27 -12.64 -30.53
C SER A 2 1.52 -13.25 -29.15
N ALA A 3 2.46 -12.71 -28.40
CA ALA A 3 2.69 -13.10 -26.99
C ALA A 3 1.44 -12.93 -26.11
N LEU A 4 0.38 -12.33 -26.65
CA LEU A 4 -0.86 -11.98 -25.94
C LEU A 4 -2.08 -12.77 -26.49
N SER A 5 -1.90 -13.71 -27.42
CA SER A 5 -3.05 -14.48 -27.96
C SER A 5 -3.71 -15.29 -26.87
N GLY A 6 -5.02 -15.03 -26.65
CA GLY A 6 -5.84 -15.77 -25.69
C GLY A 6 -5.66 -15.42 -24.21
N TRP A 7 -4.82 -14.43 -23.85
CA TRP A 7 -4.63 -14.04 -22.44
C TRP A 7 -5.90 -13.46 -21.79
N THR A 8 -6.84 -12.97 -22.61
CA THR A 8 -8.14 -12.48 -22.14
C THR A 8 -9.21 -13.59 -22.07
N ASN A 9 -8.89 -14.84 -22.41
CA ASN A 9 -9.86 -15.94 -22.33
C ASN A 9 -10.21 -16.21 -20.87
N GLY A 10 -11.52 -16.15 -20.56
CA GLY A 10 -12.02 -16.38 -19.21
C GLY A 10 -11.89 -15.20 -18.24
N VAL A 11 -11.46 -14.01 -18.70
CA VAL A 11 -11.50 -12.79 -17.86
C VAL A 11 -12.93 -12.25 -17.77
N ALA A 12 -13.17 -11.41 -16.75
CA ALA A 12 -14.44 -10.74 -16.55
C ALA A 12 -14.88 -9.93 -17.81
N SER A 13 -16.18 -9.78 -18.01
CA SER A 13 -16.75 -9.03 -19.14
C SER A 13 -16.47 -7.53 -19.09
N SER A 14 -16.08 -7.00 -17.92
CA SER A 14 -15.69 -5.60 -17.71
C SER A 14 -14.62 -5.53 -16.64
N GLY A 15 -13.82 -4.47 -16.66
CA GLY A 15 -12.75 -4.25 -15.69
C GLY A 15 -11.97 -2.97 -15.97
N VAL A 16 -10.93 -2.73 -15.20
CA VAL A 16 -9.98 -1.63 -15.39
C VAL A 16 -8.59 -2.20 -15.66
N PHE A 17 -7.96 -1.74 -16.73
CA PHE A 17 -6.60 -2.08 -17.12
C PHE A 17 -5.70 -0.86 -16.98
N CYS A 18 -4.79 -0.90 -16.01
CA CYS A 18 -3.82 0.18 -15.80
C CYS A 18 -2.50 -0.13 -16.48
N LYS A 19 -1.99 0.79 -17.26
CA LYS A 19 -0.76 0.66 -18.05
C LYS A 19 0.20 1.83 -17.80
N ALA A 20 1.46 1.65 -18.15
CA ALA A 20 2.42 2.75 -18.16
C ALA A 20 2.07 3.75 -19.29
N PRO A 21 2.35 5.05 -19.12
CA PRO A 21 2.11 6.07 -20.12
C PRO A 21 2.86 5.77 -21.43
N GLY A 22 2.25 6.15 -22.55
CA GLY A 22 2.85 6.00 -23.87
C GLY A 22 2.96 4.55 -24.40
N VAL A 23 2.55 3.55 -23.60
CA VAL A 23 2.51 2.15 -24.04
C VAL A 23 1.21 1.89 -24.78
N THR A 24 1.32 1.56 -26.07
CA THR A 24 0.17 1.16 -26.88
C THR A 24 -0.09 -0.33 -26.72
N TRP A 25 -1.28 -0.67 -26.27
CA TRP A 25 -1.76 -2.04 -26.19
C TRP A 25 -2.83 -2.27 -27.25
N PRO A 26 -2.82 -3.39 -27.98
CA PRO A 26 -3.91 -3.71 -28.88
C PRO A 26 -5.23 -3.87 -28.12
N ALA A 27 -6.35 -3.68 -28.80
CA ALA A 27 -7.66 -3.93 -28.25
C ALA A 27 -8.21 -5.32 -28.64
N GLY A 28 -9.23 -5.78 -27.95
CA GLY A 28 -9.93 -7.05 -28.25
C GLY A 28 -9.21 -8.30 -27.74
N THR A 29 -9.38 -9.42 -28.41
CA THR A 29 -8.93 -10.75 -27.97
C THR A 29 -7.41 -10.92 -27.85
N SER A 30 -6.64 -10.04 -28.47
CA SER A 30 -5.17 -10.03 -28.41
C SER A 30 -4.62 -8.84 -27.62
N GLY A 31 -5.47 -8.15 -26.89
CA GLY A 31 -5.12 -6.95 -26.14
C GLY A 31 -6.13 -6.63 -25.04
N ILE A 32 -6.30 -5.35 -24.74
CA ILE A 32 -7.26 -4.91 -23.72
C ILE A 32 -8.68 -5.21 -24.21
N PRO A 33 -9.53 -5.92 -23.43
CA PRO A 33 -10.91 -6.17 -23.83
C PRO A 33 -11.67 -4.86 -24.10
N THR A 34 -12.53 -4.84 -25.12
CA THR A 34 -13.21 -3.60 -25.58
C THR A 34 -14.13 -2.97 -24.54
N ASN A 35 -14.60 -3.76 -23.57
CA ASN A 35 -15.49 -3.30 -22.50
C ASN A 35 -14.72 -2.92 -21.22
N TRP A 36 -13.39 -2.88 -21.29
CA TRP A 36 -12.57 -2.52 -20.13
C TRP A 36 -12.19 -1.04 -20.19
N THR A 37 -12.30 -0.37 -19.05
CA THR A 37 -11.76 0.98 -18.85
C THR A 37 -10.25 0.93 -18.74
N THR A 38 -9.56 1.84 -19.40
CA THR A 38 -8.11 1.97 -19.27
C THR A 38 -7.75 3.09 -18.29
N CYS A 39 -6.72 2.88 -17.50
CA CYS A 39 -6.04 3.94 -16.74
C CYS A 39 -4.55 3.97 -17.08
N GLU A 40 -3.92 5.12 -16.93
CA GLU A 40 -2.47 5.28 -17.05
C GLU A 40 -1.88 5.66 -15.70
N ILE A 41 -0.76 5.00 -15.33
CA ILE A 41 -0.02 5.31 -14.12
C ILE A 41 1.25 6.04 -14.53
N GLU A 42 1.22 7.37 -14.43
CA GLU A 42 2.26 8.26 -14.95
C GLU A 42 3.62 8.07 -14.27
N ASP A 43 3.61 7.75 -12.98
CA ASP A 43 4.84 7.63 -12.19
C ASP A 43 4.83 6.33 -11.37
N THR A 44 5.94 5.60 -11.44
CA THR A 44 6.13 4.35 -10.71
C THR A 44 6.71 4.53 -9.31
N ASN A 45 7.11 5.74 -8.93
CA ASN A 45 7.69 6.06 -7.63
C ASN A 45 6.69 6.77 -6.71
N THR A 46 5.79 7.58 -7.24
CA THR A 46 4.74 8.23 -6.44
C THR A 46 3.67 7.20 -6.05
N LEU A 47 3.22 7.20 -4.79
CA LEU A 47 2.10 6.37 -4.34
C LEU A 47 0.86 6.67 -5.18
N ALA A 48 0.28 5.66 -5.79
CA ALA A 48 -0.92 5.76 -6.60
C ALA A 48 -1.97 4.73 -6.16
N LEU A 49 -3.23 5.16 -6.12
CA LEU A 49 -4.40 4.31 -5.88
C LEU A 49 -5.31 4.35 -7.11
N ALA A 50 -5.42 3.23 -7.83
CA ALA A 50 -6.24 3.10 -9.03
C ALA A 50 -7.57 2.43 -8.69
N PHE A 51 -8.67 3.11 -8.97
CA PHE A 51 -10.03 2.60 -8.77
C PHE A 51 -10.40 1.62 -9.88
N GLN A 52 -10.60 0.37 -9.53
CA GLN A 52 -11.04 -0.69 -10.44
C GLN A 52 -12.57 -0.75 -10.56
N THR A 53 -13.29 -0.25 -9.55
CA THR A 53 -14.72 0.00 -9.53
C THR A 53 -14.99 1.39 -8.97
N ASP A 54 -16.22 1.90 -9.13
CA ASP A 54 -16.64 3.10 -8.41
C ASP A 54 -16.45 2.92 -6.90
N GLY A 55 -16.04 3.98 -6.24
CA GLY A 55 -15.75 3.90 -4.83
C GLY A 55 -15.42 5.25 -4.20
N THR A 56 -14.98 5.19 -2.95
CA THR A 56 -14.66 6.38 -2.18
C THR A 56 -13.28 6.28 -1.55
N ILE A 57 -12.70 7.45 -1.24
CA ILE A 57 -11.56 7.56 -0.35
C ILE A 57 -11.81 8.63 0.71
N LYS A 58 -11.36 8.35 1.92
CA LYS A 58 -11.26 9.30 3.01
C LYS A 58 -9.87 9.17 3.64
N ILE A 59 -9.17 10.29 3.80
CA ILE A 59 -7.93 10.32 4.57
C ILE A 59 -8.27 10.84 5.95
N ALA A 60 -8.30 9.93 6.91
CA ALA A 60 -8.56 10.25 8.29
C ALA A 60 -7.26 10.69 8.99
N LYS A 61 -7.31 11.84 9.61
CA LYS A 61 -6.29 12.30 10.57
C LYS A 61 -6.85 12.00 11.97
N VAL A 62 -6.28 10.99 12.63
CA VAL A 62 -6.58 10.68 14.01
C VAL A 62 -5.57 11.39 14.89
N SER A 63 -6.01 12.32 15.71
CA SER A 63 -5.12 13.07 16.59
C SER A 63 -5.92 13.80 17.66
N SER A 64 -5.37 13.83 18.86
CA SER A 64 -5.78 14.74 19.95
C SER A 64 -4.88 15.97 20.05
N SER A 65 -3.79 16.04 19.27
CA SER A 65 -2.80 17.12 19.28
C SER A 65 -3.00 18.06 18.10
N THR A 66 -2.92 19.36 18.37
CA THR A 66 -2.86 20.41 17.35
C THR A 66 -1.52 20.41 16.58
N ASP A 67 -0.47 19.85 17.19
CA ASP A 67 0.89 19.82 16.62
C ASP A 67 1.11 18.70 15.60
N PHE A 68 0.15 17.78 15.48
CA PHE A 68 0.19 16.76 14.44
C PHE A 68 -0.35 17.32 13.12
N GLN A 69 0.56 17.76 12.27
CA GLN A 69 0.29 18.36 10.97
C GLN A 69 0.99 17.57 9.86
N PRO A 70 0.46 16.42 9.43
CA PRO A 70 1.04 15.65 8.33
C PRO A 70 0.88 16.42 7.02
N ASN A 71 1.96 16.50 6.25
CA ASN A 71 1.95 17.07 4.91
C ASN A 71 1.56 15.97 3.90
N ILE A 72 0.38 16.06 3.31
CA ILE A 72 -0.10 15.16 2.28
C ILE A 72 -0.77 15.98 1.19
N SER A 73 -0.41 15.70 -0.05
CA SER A 73 -1.09 16.24 -1.23
C SER A 73 -1.60 15.08 -2.10
N MET A 74 -2.72 15.32 -2.77
CA MET A 74 -3.33 14.38 -3.70
C MET A 74 -3.54 15.07 -5.05
N SER A 75 -3.32 14.33 -6.14
CA SER A 75 -3.68 14.72 -7.49
C SER A 75 -4.53 13.64 -8.14
N VAL A 76 -5.39 14.03 -9.09
CA VAL A 76 -6.34 13.14 -9.75
C VAL A 76 -5.94 12.97 -11.21
N ASN A 77 -5.66 11.73 -11.63
CA ASN A 77 -5.29 11.36 -12.99
C ASN A 77 -4.05 12.07 -13.56
N SER A 78 -3.23 12.69 -12.70
CA SER A 78 -2.06 13.46 -13.09
C SER A 78 -1.08 13.53 -11.92
N THR A 79 0.18 13.82 -12.20
CA THR A 79 1.21 14.13 -11.19
C THR A 79 1.54 15.63 -11.12
N SER A 80 0.69 16.51 -11.66
CA SER A 80 0.91 17.96 -11.74
C SER A 80 -0.03 18.78 -10.83
N ASP A 81 -1.31 18.45 -10.78
CA ASP A 81 -2.32 19.29 -10.12
C ASP A 81 -2.54 18.89 -8.66
N TRP A 82 -1.55 19.17 -7.83
CA TRP A 82 -1.54 18.78 -6.43
C TRP A 82 -2.43 19.67 -5.57
N GLN A 83 -3.25 19.04 -4.73
CA GLN A 83 -4.08 19.67 -3.71
C GLN A 83 -3.70 19.17 -2.33
N THR A 84 -3.29 20.07 -1.45
CA THR A 84 -2.78 19.74 -0.11
C THR A 84 -3.91 19.60 0.90
N PHE A 85 -3.87 18.53 1.70
CA PHE A 85 -4.79 18.33 2.82
C PHE A 85 -4.48 19.30 3.96
N GLY A 86 -5.56 19.90 4.50
CA GLY A 86 -5.48 20.94 5.51
C GLY A 86 -5.68 22.36 4.98
N SER A 87 -5.36 22.61 3.70
CA SER A 87 -5.58 23.91 3.04
C SER A 87 -6.62 23.83 1.92
N GLU A 88 -6.42 22.96 0.95
CA GLU A 88 -7.28 22.81 -0.24
C GLU A 88 -8.25 21.64 -0.13
N ARG A 89 -7.87 20.60 0.62
CA ARG A 89 -8.70 19.44 0.94
C ARG A 89 -8.77 19.22 2.44
N SER A 90 -9.87 18.65 2.92
CA SER A 90 -10.06 18.41 4.35
C SER A 90 -9.83 16.96 4.71
N PHE A 91 -9.05 16.72 5.78
CA PHE A 91 -9.00 15.42 6.43
C PHE A 91 -10.39 15.01 6.93
N GLY A 92 -10.70 13.73 6.87
CA GLY A 92 -11.99 13.19 7.30
C GLY A 92 -13.13 13.34 6.30
N THR A 93 -12.96 14.11 5.22
CA THR A 93 -13.95 14.21 4.13
C THR A 93 -13.87 12.98 3.23
N THR A 94 -15.03 12.48 2.83
CA THR A 94 -15.14 11.39 1.85
C THR A 94 -15.26 11.96 0.45
N TYR A 95 -14.40 11.49 -0.45
CA TYR A 95 -14.39 11.86 -1.88
C TYR A 95 -14.81 10.65 -2.72
N ASN A 96 -15.69 10.86 -3.71
CA ASN A 96 -16.20 9.82 -4.61
C ASN A 96 -15.41 9.82 -5.92
N PHE A 97 -15.10 8.64 -6.44
CA PHE A 97 -14.39 8.46 -7.71
C PHE A 97 -14.99 7.30 -8.51
N THR A 98 -14.93 7.42 -9.82
CA THR A 98 -15.38 6.38 -10.75
C THR A 98 -14.25 5.41 -11.09
N ALA A 99 -14.62 4.24 -11.58
CA ALA A 99 -13.69 3.27 -12.13
C ALA A 99 -12.76 3.92 -13.19
N GLY A 100 -11.48 3.56 -13.18
CA GLY A 100 -10.45 4.14 -14.03
C GLY A 100 -9.76 5.40 -13.47
N THR A 101 -10.27 5.99 -12.39
CA THR A 101 -9.59 7.11 -11.72
C THR A 101 -8.31 6.62 -11.03
N VAL A 102 -7.23 7.36 -11.17
CA VAL A 102 -5.97 7.17 -10.45
C VAL A 102 -5.71 8.37 -9.54
N LEU A 103 -5.51 8.11 -8.27
CA LEU A 103 -5.14 9.14 -7.28
C LEU A 103 -3.67 8.99 -6.96
N TYR A 104 -2.91 10.07 -7.12
CA TYR A 104 -1.51 10.14 -6.74
C TYR A 104 -1.37 10.85 -5.39
N PHE A 105 -0.41 10.40 -4.57
CA PHE A 105 -0.16 10.96 -3.25
C PHE A 105 1.31 11.25 -3.04
N LYS A 106 1.61 12.44 -2.55
CA LYS A 106 2.93 12.83 -2.08
C LYS A 106 2.86 13.58 -0.76
N GLY A 107 3.99 13.73 -0.11
CA GLY A 107 4.11 14.50 1.11
C GLY A 107 5.55 14.75 1.50
N ASN A 108 5.79 15.85 2.18
CA ASN A 108 7.09 16.18 2.75
C ASN A 108 7.03 15.97 4.27
N ASN A 109 7.35 14.76 4.72
CA ASN A 109 7.34 14.38 6.12
C ASN A 109 8.69 13.76 6.53
N PRO A 110 9.80 14.51 6.50
CA PRO A 110 11.14 13.97 6.73
C PRO A 110 11.35 13.40 8.14
N ASN A 111 10.50 13.79 9.09
CA ASN A 111 10.48 13.27 10.46
C ASN A 111 9.42 12.16 10.67
N GLY A 112 8.85 11.62 9.57
CA GLY A 112 7.84 10.58 9.57
C GLY A 112 6.41 11.08 9.44
N LEU A 113 5.55 10.23 8.84
CA LEU A 113 4.15 10.55 8.58
C LEU A 113 3.32 10.49 9.87
N ASN A 114 3.45 9.41 10.65
CA ASN A 114 2.76 9.23 11.92
C ASN A 114 3.73 9.44 13.08
N LYS A 115 3.21 9.82 14.26
CA LYS A 115 4.04 10.14 15.43
C LYS A 115 3.84 9.18 16.60
N THR A 116 2.58 8.83 16.91
CA THR A 116 2.22 8.04 18.10
C THR A 116 1.06 7.09 17.79
N ASN A 117 0.59 6.33 18.80
CA ASN A 117 -0.65 5.56 18.72
C ASN A 117 -1.91 6.42 18.60
N ALA A 118 -1.83 7.69 18.99
CA ALA A 118 -2.93 8.64 19.01
C ALA A 118 -2.85 9.67 17.89
N ASP A 119 -1.69 9.73 17.17
CA ASP A 119 -1.44 10.72 16.11
C ASP A 119 -1.00 9.98 14.84
N TYR A 120 -1.97 9.63 14.00
CA TYR A 120 -1.71 8.89 12.77
C TYR A 120 -2.68 9.24 11.65
N ILE A 121 -2.25 8.92 10.44
CA ILE A 121 -3.05 8.99 9.21
C ILE A 121 -3.53 7.59 8.85
N GLN A 122 -4.79 7.50 8.44
CA GLN A 122 -5.38 6.28 7.89
C GLN A 122 -6.16 6.58 6.62
N PHE A 123 -5.94 5.77 5.59
CA PHE A 123 -6.81 5.72 4.43
C PHE A 123 -8.02 4.83 4.74
N ALA A 124 -9.21 5.28 4.39
CA ALA A 124 -10.43 4.47 4.38
C ALA A 124 -10.99 4.48 2.97
N THR A 125 -11.31 3.33 2.42
CA THR A 125 -11.69 3.17 1.02
C THR A 125 -12.92 2.29 0.87
N THR A 126 -13.70 2.53 -0.19
CA THR A 126 -14.71 1.60 -0.70
C THR A 126 -14.49 1.37 -2.20
N GLY A 127 -15.16 0.38 -2.76
CA GLY A 127 -14.87 -0.08 -4.12
C GLY A 127 -13.62 -0.97 -4.16
N THR A 128 -13.21 -1.40 -5.33
CA THR A 128 -12.01 -2.21 -5.53
C THR A 128 -10.87 -1.32 -5.99
N ILE A 129 -9.75 -1.32 -5.27
CA ILE A 129 -8.62 -0.40 -5.51
C ILE A 129 -7.31 -1.19 -5.58
N ALA A 130 -6.46 -0.87 -6.54
CA ALA A 130 -5.09 -1.37 -6.61
C ALA A 130 -4.09 -0.25 -6.26
N ALA A 131 -3.14 -0.51 -5.36
CA ALA A 131 -2.10 0.44 -5.02
C ALA A 131 -0.82 0.16 -5.84
N PHE A 132 -0.14 1.23 -6.24
CA PHE A 132 1.07 1.23 -7.04
C PHE A 132 2.06 2.27 -6.48
N GLY A 133 3.25 2.35 -7.08
CA GLY A 133 4.27 3.31 -6.67
C GLY A 133 4.83 3.02 -5.29
N SER A 134 5.52 3.97 -4.71
CA SER A 134 6.25 3.86 -3.46
C SER A 134 5.56 4.63 -2.33
N ILE A 135 5.40 3.97 -1.18
CA ILE A 135 4.91 4.62 0.04
C ILE A 135 5.81 5.78 0.50
N MET A 136 7.10 5.72 0.14
CA MET A 136 8.08 6.73 0.55
C MET A 136 7.82 8.10 -0.08
N SER A 137 7.02 8.18 -1.15
CA SER A 137 6.55 9.45 -1.72
C SER A 137 5.81 10.35 -0.72
N LEU A 138 5.27 9.77 0.36
CA LEU A 138 4.66 10.51 1.46
C LEU A 138 5.69 11.14 2.43
N ILE A 139 6.97 10.78 2.29
CA ILE A 139 8.07 11.20 3.17
C ILE A 139 9.00 12.18 2.47
N ASP A 140 9.32 11.92 1.19
CA ASP A 140 10.40 12.54 0.42
C ASP A 140 9.90 13.42 -0.74
N ASP A 141 8.77 14.10 -0.52
CA ASP A 141 8.12 15.03 -1.45
C ASP A 141 7.83 14.45 -2.84
N GLY A 142 7.46 13.18 -2.86
CA GLY A 142 7.06 12.48 -4.08
C GLY A 142 8.17 11.74 -4.80
N ALA A 143 9.43 11.84 -4.39
CA ALA A 143 10.54 11.12 -5.01
C ALA A 143 10.38 9.60 -4.91
N GLY A 144 9.81 9.11 -3.79
CA GLY A 144 9.50 7.68 -3.58
C GLY A 144 10.71 6.75 -3.56
N THR A 145 11.91 7.30 -3.39
CA THR A 145 13.19 6.59 -3.53
C THR A 145 13.92 6.34 -2.21
N THR A 146 13.52 7.02 -1.14
CA THR A 146 14.11 6.85 0.19
C THR A 146 13.94 5.42 0.67
N THR A 147 15.01 4.85 1.25
CA THR A 147 15.03 3.46 1.77
C THR A 147 15.17 3.37 3.28
N THR A 148 15.10 4.51 3.97
CA THR A 148 15.19 4.60 5.44
C THR A 148 13.88 5.13 6.01
N ILE A 149 13.31 4.42 6.97
CA ILE A 149 12.16 4.89 7.75
C ILE A 149 12.65 5.90 8.79
N PRO A 150 12.12 7.15 8.81
CA PRO A 150 12.69 8.21 9.62
C PRO A 150 12.36 8.13 11.12
N ASN A 151 11.23 7.53 11.48
CA ASN A 151 10.79 7.46 12.87
C ASN A 151 9.99 6.20 13.19
N GLU A 152 9.76 5.93 14.49
CA GLU A 152 8.85 4.89 14.94
C GLU A 152 7.42 5.13 14.43
N ARG A 153 6.69 4.04 14.13
CA ARG A 153 5.29 4.05 13.69
C ARG A 153 5.01 4.80 12.39
N CYS A 154 6.01 5.15 11.62
CA CYS A 154 5.91 6.03 10.45
C CYS A 154 4.70 5.74 9.54
N PHE A 155 4.41 4.48 9.25
CA PHE A 155 3.30 4.04 8.41
C PHE A 155 2.34 3.07 9.13
N ALA A 156 2.34 3.08 10.47
CA ALA A 156 1.41 2.26 11.24
C ALA A 156 -0.04 2.59 10.88
N GLU A 157 -0.90 1.58 10.78
CA GLU A 157 -2.35 1.69 10.51
C GLU A 157 -2.74 2.25 9.13
N LEU A 158 -1.81 2.61 8.26
CA LEU A 158 -2.06 3.49 7.11
C LEU A 158 -3.14 2.96 6.15
N PHE A 159 -3.13 1.66 5.82
CA PHE A 159 -4.12 1.01 4.95
C PHE A 159 -5.01 0.02 5.69
N ARG A 160 -5.06 0.06 7.01
CA ARG A 160 -5.91 -0.83 7.80
C ARG A 160 -7.38 -0.74 7.38
N ASN A 161 -8.05 -1.89 7.22
CA ASN A 161 -9.44 -2.01 6.80
C ASN A 161 -9.75 -1.43 5.40
N THR A 162 -8.76 -1.27 4.52
CA THR A 162 -9.00 -0.81 3.16
C THR A 162 -9.38 -1.95 2.22
N THR A 163 -9.94 -1.58 1.07
CA THR A 163 -10.37 -2.52 0.01
C THR A 163 -9.30 -2.74 -1.06
N ILE A 164 -8.02 -2.47 -0.74
CA ILE A 164 -6.94 -2.65 -1.69
C ILE A 164 -6.72 -4.12 -2.04
N THR A 165 -6.54 -4.39 -3.34
CA THR A 165 -6.24 -5.73 -3.87
C THR A 165 -4.76 -6.00 -4.04
N ARG A 166 -3.97 -4.94 -4.18
CA ARG A 166 -2.52 -4.94 -4.33
C ARG A 166 -1.91 -3.87 -3.43
N ALA A 167 -0.84 -4.21 -2.73
CA ALA A 167 -0.08 -3.26 -1.91
C ALA A 167 0.87 -2.39 -2.77
N PRO A 168 1.18 -1.15 -2.34
CA PRO A 168 2.24 -0.33 -2.94
C PRO A 168 3.63 -0.91 -2.64
N LYS A 169 4.67 -0.36 -3.25
CA LYS A 169 6.07 -0.69 -2.94
C LYS A 169 6.43 -0.20 -1.53
N LEU A 170 7.13 -1.04 -0.77
CA LEU A 170 7.73 -0.72 0.53
C LEU A 170 9.25 -0.88 0.42
N PRO A 171 9.97 0.08 -0.14
CA PRO A 171 11.39 -0.09 -0.53
C PRO A 171 12.36 0.03 0.64
N ALA A 172 11.89 0.30 1.86
CA ALA A 172 12.78 0.55 3.00
C ALA A 172 13.56 -0.70 3.41
N THR A 173 14.86 -0.54 3.50
CA THR A 173 15.83 -1.52 4.01
C THR A 173 16.26 -1.21 5.46
N THR A 174 16.15 0.06 5.89
CA THR A 174 16.39 0.48 7.27
C THR A 174 15.05 0.78 7.94
N LEU A 175 14.69 -0.08 8.90
CA LEU A 175 13.41 -0.04 9.59
C LEU A 175 13.54 0.57 10.99
N THR A 176 12.42 1.05 11.52
CA THR A 176 12.28 1.53 12.90
C THR A 176 11.19 0.75 13.63
N ARG A 177 11.13 0.91 14.94
CA ARG A 177 10.17 0.22 15.79
C ARG A 177 8.74 0.53 15.35
N TYR A 178 7.87 -0.50 15.24
CA TYR A 178 6.47 -0.40 14.84
C TYR A 178 6.21 0.27 13.47
N CYS A 179 7.20 0.45 12.60
CA CYS A 179 7.05 1.29 11.39
C CYS A 179 5.91 0.87 10.46
N TYR A 180 5.58 -0.41 10.39
CA TYR A 180 4.48 -0.98 9.60
C TYR A 180 3.44 -1.72 10.46
N LEU A 181 3.34 -1.41 11.77
CA LEU A 181 2.35 -1.99 12.67
C LEU A 181 0.94 -1.89 12.06
N ASN A 182 0.21 -3.01 11.96
CA ASN A 182 -1.17 -3.08 11.45
C ASN A 182 -1.38 -2.46 10.04
N MET A 183 -0.34 -2.22 9.26
CA MET A 183 -0.44 -1.40 8.04
C MET A 183 -1.51 -1.89 7.06
N PHE A 184 -1.63 -3.21 6.87
CA PHE A 184 -2.64 -3.84 6.01
C PHE A 184 -3.63 -4.72 6.81
N ARG A 185 -3.71 -4.54 8.12
CA ARG A 185 -4.63 -5.33 8.94
C ARG A 185 -6.06 -5.24 8.41
N SER A 186 -6.71 -6.41 8.25
CA SER A 186 -8.08 -6.55 7.74
C SER A 186 -8.29 -5.99 6.32
N CYS A 187 -7.24 -5.98 5.49
CA CYS A 187 -7.37 -5.77 4.05
C CYS A 187 -7.80 -7.10 3.39
N THR A 188 -9.08 -7.44 3.55
CA THR A 188 -9.61 -8.76 3.15
C THR A 188 -9.54 -9.05 1.65
N SER A 189 -9.39 -8.01 0.81
CA SER A 189 -9.26 -8.13 -0.64
C SER A 189 -7.79 -8.18 -1.12
N LEU A 190 -6.82 -8.04 -0.22
CA LEU A 190 -5.39 -8.01 -0.59
C LEU A 190 -4.92 -9.38 -1.05
N THR A 191 -4.56 -9.50 -2.32
CA THR A 191 -4.05 -10.73 -2.94
C THR A 191 -2.55 -10.71 -3.19
N VAL A 192 -1.97 -9.52 -3.38
CA VAL A 192 -0.56 -9.31 -3.70
C VAL A 192 0.11 -8.50 -2.60
N ALA A 193 0.96 -9.16 -1.82
CA ALA A 193 1.80 -8.50 -0.80
C ALA A 193 2.84 -7.56 -1.44
N PRO A 194 3.33 -6.55 -0.69
CA PRO A 194 4.49 -5.78 -1.11
C PRO A 194 5.77 -6.65 -1.01
N ASN A 195 6.80 -6.26 -1.77
CA ASN A 195 8.15 -6.72 -1.47
C ASN A 195 8.62 -6.06 -0.16
N LEU A 196 9.25 -6.84 0.73
CA LEU A 196 9.80 -6.41 2.02
C LEU A 196 11.32 -6.64 2.00
N PRO A 197 12.12 -5.70 1.50
CA PRO A 197 13.53 -5.93 1.19
C PRO A 197 14.47 -5.91 2.40
N ALA A 198 13.99 -5.54 3.59
CA ALA A 198 14.83 -5.44 4.78
C ALA A 198 15.29 -6.82 5.26
N GLU A 199 16.61 -7.02 5.34
CA GLU A 199 17.25 -8.24 5.86
C GLU A 199 17.49 -8.18 7.37
N THR A 200 17.59 -6.97 7.94
CA THR A 200 17.69 -6.71 9.39
C THR A 200 16.44 -5.99 9.86
N LEU A 201 15.77 -6.56 10.84
CA LEU A 201 14.49 -6.05 11.34
C LEU A 201 14.64 -5.18 12.57
N ALA A 202 13.67 -4.31 12.79
CA ALA A 202 13.47 -3.54 14.01
C ALA A 202 12.39 -4.18 14.90
N PRO A 203 12.36 -3.91 16.21
CA PRO A 203 11.32 -4.45 17.09
C PRO A 203 9.90 -4.09 16.63
N ASN A 204 9.02 -5.09 16.60
CA ASN A 204 7.60 -4.94 16.21
C ASN A 204 7.35 -4.34 14.81
N CYS A 205 8.36 -4.30 13.92
CA CYS A 205 8.25 -3.56 12.64
C CYS A 205 7.12 -4.06 11.74
N TYR A 206 6.83 -5.37 11.71
CA TYR A 206 5.77 -6.01 10.95
C TYR A 206 4.67 -6.60 11.84
N GLN A 207 4.57 -6.20 13.11
CA GLN A 207 3.55 -6.72 14.01
C GLN A 207 2.15 -6.53 13.41
N SER A 208 1.38 -7.62 13.31
CA SER A 208 0.01 -7.68 12.80
C SER A 208 -0.18 -7.07 11.40
N MET A 209 0.89 -6.94 10.61
CA MET A 209 0.87 -6.20 9.34
C MET A 209 -0.17 -6.72 8.37
N PHE A 210 -0.35 -8.04 8.27
CA PHE A 210 -1.31 -8.71 7.39
C PHE A 210 -2.41 -9.44 8.14
N ASN A 211 -2.58 -9.21 9.44
CA ASN A 211 -3.60 -9.86 10.24
C ASN A 211 -4.99 -9.66 9.60
N GLY A 212 -5.71 -10.74 9.30
CA GLY A 212 -7.02 -10.71 8.66
C GLY A 212 -7.01 -10.46 7.14
N CYS A 213 -5.86 -10.55 6.45
CA CYS A 213 -5.79 -10.52 4.99
C CYS A 213 -6.19 -11.88 4.42
N THR A 214 -7.49 -12.16 4.39
CA THR A 214 -8.03 -13.50 4.08
C THR A 214 -7.72 -14.02 2.68
N GLN A 215 -7.47 -13.14 1.70
CA GLN A 215 -7.15 -13.50 0.31
C GLN A 215 -5.66 -13.48 -0.02
N LEU A 216 -4.80 -13.20 0.95
CA LEU A 216 -3.36 -13.16 0.74
C LEU A 216 -2.80 -14.57 0.54
N VAL A 217 -2.13 -14.82 -0.60
CA VAL A 217 -1.68 -16.18 -0.99
C VAL A 217 -0.25 -16.47 -0.57
N SER A 218 0.64 -15.49 -0.70
CA SER A 218 2.06 -15.65 -0.39
C SER A 218 2.71 -14.33 0.01
N VAL A 219 3.74 -14.43 0.84
CA VAL A 219 4.60 -13.30 1.23
C VAL A 219 6.04 -13.76 1.25
N ASN A 220 6.95 -12.98 0.69
CA ASN A 220 8.38 -13.20 0.82
C ASN A 220 8.92 -12.39 2.01
N LEU A 221 9.58 -13.08 2.95
CA LEU A 221 10.22 -12.49 4.13
C LEU A 221 11.71 -12.81 4.09
N PRO A 222 12.56 -11.95 3.54
CA PRO A 222 13.98 -12.23 3.30
C PRO A 222 14.85 -12.03 4.54
N ALA A 223 14.30 -11.53 5.67
CA ALA A 223 15.08 -11.15 6.83
C ALA A 223 15.79 -12.33 7.48
N THR A 224 17.09 -12.19 7.65
CA THR A 224 17.96 -13.13 8.35
C THR A 224 18.31 -12.68 9.78
N THR A 225 18.23 -11.37 10.05
CA THR A 225 18.44 -10.80 11.39
C THR A 225 17.11 -10.30 11.96
N LEU A 226 16.61 -10.99 12.97
CA LEU A 226 15.34 -10.71 13.60
C LEU A 226 15.48 -9.73 14.77
N ALA A 227 14.37 -9.11 15.15
CA ALA A 227 14.23 -8.29 16.35
C ALA A 227 13.02 -8.77 17.19
N SER A 228 12.94 -8.33 18.45
CA SER A 228 11.86 -8.72 19.35
C SER A 228 10.50 -8.42 18.74
N ALA A 229 9.59 -9.42 18.77
CA ALA A 229 8.22 -9.34 18.30
C ALA A 229 8.05 -8.83 16.84
N CYS A 230 9.10 -8.93 15.98
CA CYS A 230 9.10 -8.34 14.63
C CYS A 230 7.96 -8.86 13.74
N TYR A 231 7.56 -10.14 13.88
CA TYR A 231 6.47 -10.78 13.15
C TYR A 231 5.30 -11.21 14.07
N ASN A 232 5.17 -10.61 15.24
CA ASN A 232 4.10 -10.94 16.17
C ASN A 232 2.73 -10.78 15.49
N GLN A 233 1.91 -11.85 15.46
CA GLN A 233 0.55 -11.89 14.91
C GLN A 233 0.43 -11.48 13.42
N THR A 234 1.51 -11.57 12.64
CA THR A 234 1.57 -11.00 11.29
C THR A 234 0.53 -11.60 10.35
N PHE A 235 0.25 -12.91 10.42
CA PHE A 235 -0.62 -13.64 9.49
C PHE A 235 -1.84 -14.27 10.14
N VAL A 236 -2.21 -13.88 11.34
CA VAL A 236 -3.44 -14.37 11.98
C VAL A 236 -4.64 -14.15 11.06
N GLY A 237 -5.38 -15.19 10.74
CA GLY A 237 -6.56 -15.10 9.87
C GLY A 237 -6.27 -14.95 8.38
N CYS A 238 -5.04 -15.14 7.91
CA CYS A 238 -4.69 -15.20 6.48
C CYS A 238 -5.04 -16.59 5.91
N THR A 239 -6.33 -16.86 5.74
CA THR A 239 -6.85 -18.22 5.43
C THR A 239 -6.47 -18.74 4.06
N SER A 240 -6.06 -17.88 3.10
CA SER A 240 -5.58 -18.28 1.77
C SER A 240 -4.06 -18.40 1.69
N LEU A 241 -3.32 -18.13 2.78
CA LEU A 241 -1.87 -18.13 2.77
C LEU A 241 -1.34 -19.57 2.67
N THR A 242 -0.61 -19.88 1.61
CA THR A 242 -0.12 -21.24 1.32
C THR A 242 1.36 -21.42 1.62
N SER A 243 2.14 -20.35 1.60
CA SER A 243 3.59 -20.42 1.83
C SER A 243 4.17 -19.13 2.38
N VAL A 244 5.11 -19.28 3.32
CA VAL A 244 5.97 -18.21 3.85
C VAL A 244 7.36 -18.78 4.01
N SER A 245 8.39 -18.08 3.52
CA SER A 245 9.80 -18.43 3.76
C SER A 245 10.29 -17.68 4.99
N LEU A 246 10.97 -18.37 5.91
CA LEU A 246 11.53 -17.83 7.14
C LEU A 246 13.02 -18.20 7.19
N PRO A 247 13.91 -17.42 6.55
CA PRO A 247 15.32 -17.79 6.37
C PRO A 247 16.19 -17.56 7.62
N ALA A 248 15.68 -16.89 8.65
CA ALA A 248 16.45 -16.60 9.86
C ALA A 248 16.74 -17.87 10.66
N GLU A 249 18.02 -18.09 10.98
CA GLU A 249 18.49 -19.24 11.76
C GLU A 249 18.55 -18.94 13.26
N THR A 250 18.61 -17.67 13.66
CA THR A 250 18.65 -17.24 15.06
C THR A 250 17.35 -16.58 15.46
N LEU A 251 16.69 -17.14 16.46
CA LEU A 251 15.44 -16.61 16.99
C LEU A 251 15.69 -15.65 18.15
N VAL A 252 14.84 -14.65 18.27
CA VAL A 252 14.83 -13.67 19.36
C VAL A 252 13.47 -13.64 20.05
N ASP A 253 13.38 -13.00 21.20
CA ASP A 253 12.16 -12.97 22.01
C ASP A 253 10.92 -12.60 21.19
N SER A 254 9.89 -13.45 21.28
CA SER A 254 8.58 -13.24 20.67
C SER A 254 8.58 -12.97 19.15
N CYS A 255 9.69 -13.21 18.44
CA CYS A 255 9.82 -12.84 17.00
C CYS A 255 8.70 -13.40 16.12
N TYR A 256 8.18 -14.59 16.41
CA TYR A 256 7.08 -15.24 15.69
C TYR A 256 5.86 -15.51 16.60
N ASN A 257 5.70 -14.79 17.71
CA ASN A 257 4.61 -15.05 18.65
C ASN A 257 3.23 -14.89 17.99
N GLY A 258 2.42 -15.97 18.01
CA GLY A 258 1.09 -15.97 17.41
C GLY A 258 1.06 -15.58 15.93
N MET A 259 2.12 -15.90 15.16
CA MET A 259 2.29 -15.43 13.78
C MET A 259 1.16 -15.88 12.86
N PHE A 260 0.58 -17.08 13.09
CA PHE A 260 -0.51 -17.68 12.32
C PHE A 260 -1.75 -17.90 13.16
#